data_0a734c96063e4c793544ce677586dcd4
#
_entry.id   0a734c96063e4c793544ce677586dcd4
#
_cell.length_a   1.000
_cell.length_b   1.000
_cell.length_c   1.000
_cell.angle_alpha   90.00
_cell.angle_beta   90.00
_cell.angle_gamma   90.00
#
_symmetry.space_group_name_H-M   'P 1'
#
loop_
_entity.id
_entity.type
_entity.pdbx_description
1 polymer ?
#
loop_
_entity_poly.entity_id
_entity_poly.type
_entity_poly.pdbx_seq_one_letter_code
_entity_poly.pdbx_strand_id
1 'polypeptide(L)'
;TNDGKAENYQGWDLVKNPGVYKVGIPTISGTGAESSRTCVMTNVRTGLKLGMNSDFTMYDQLILDPDLTATVPRDQYFYTGMDSYIHCIESLNGSHRNAIGDAFSEETLKLCRDAFLNGDMQTEENRGKLMVASYLGGCAIANSYVGVIHPLSAGLSVVLGTHHCLANCITMMAMEEFYPKEFAEFNAMA
;
A
#
# COMPACT_ATOMS: atom_id res chain seq x y z
N THR A 1 -2.04 17.74 20.87
CA THR A 1 -2.15 18.64 19.68
C THR A 1 -3.51 18.53 18.98
N ASN A 2 -4.11 17.36 18.94
CA ASN A 2 -5.46 17.11 18.41
C ASN A 2 -6.30 16.47 19.51
N ASP A 3 -7.42 17.07 19.86
CA ASP A 3 -8.24 16.66 21.00
C ASP A 3 -9.30 15.64 20.59
N GLY A 4 -9.69 14.77 21.52
CA GLY A 4 -10.76 13.81 21.32
C GLY A 4 -10.26 12.40 20.98
N LYS A 5 -11.12 11.63 20.29
CA LYS A 5 -10.85 10.24 19.94
C LYS A 5 -10.37 10.12 18.49
N ALA A 6 -9.53 9.11 18.19
CA ALA A 6 -9.00 8.86 16.85
C ALA A 6 -10.09 8.75 15.79
N GLU A 7 -11.23 8.15 16.13
CA GLU A 7 -12.40 8.02 15.23
C GLU A 7 -12.98 9.35 14.74
N ASN A 8 -12.74 10.45 15.45
CA ASN A 8 -13.22 11.77 15.06
C ASN A 8 -12.42 12.36 13.89
N TYR A 9 -11.29 11.72 13.55
CA TYR A 9 -10.38 12.15 12.52
C TYR A 9 -10.41 11.27 11.27
N GLN A 10 -11.29 10.26 11.25
CA GLN A 10 -11.51 9.44 10.03
C GLN A 10 -12.19 10.30 8.96
N GLY A 11 -11.50 10.54 7.86
CA GLY A 11 -11.94 11.40 6.76
C GLY A 11 -10.77 12.19 6.15
N TRP A 12 -11.10 13.26 5.47
CA TRP A 12 -10.15 14.12 4.77
C TRP A 12 -9.84 15.38 5.56
N ASP A 13 -8.56 15.59 5.84
CA ASP A 13 -8.03 16.81 6.46
C ASP A 13 -8.70 17.21 7.79
N LEU A 14 -9.12 16.22 8.56
CA LEU A 14 -9.70 16.44 9.89
C LEU A 14 -8.65 16.61 10.98
N VAL A 15 -7.44 16.07 10.81
CA VAL A 15 -6.29 16.36 11.67
C VAL A 15 -5.80 17.76 11.35
N LYS A 16 -5.90 18.68 12.29
CA LYS A 16 -5.66 20.12 12.08
C LYS A 16 -4.31 20.62 12.59
N ASN A 17 -3.73 19.89 13.52
CA ASN A 17 -2.50 20.31 14.17
C ASN A 17 -1.38 19.28 13.97
N PRO A 18 -0.15 19.73 13.75
CA PRO A 18 0.98 18.81 13.69
C PRO A 18 1.17 18.07 15.02
N GLY A 19 1.66 16.85 14.95
CA GLY A 19 2.09 16.07 16.10
C GLY A 19 3.53 16.41 16.51
N VAL A 20 4.13 15.52 17.31
CA VAL A 20 5.58 15.51 17.54
C VAL A 20 6.30 15.06 16.27
N TYR A 21 7.61 15.33 16.19
CA TYR A 21 8.45 14.82 15.10
C TYR A 21 8.36 13.31 15.01
N LYS A 22 8.06 12.79 13.82
CA LYS A 22 7.77 11.38 13.57
C LYS A 22 8.86 10.76 12.69
N VAL A 23 9.49 9.71 13.19
CA VAL A 23 10.43 8.88 12.41
C VAL A 23 9.75 7.55 12.10
N GLY A 24 9.63 7.21 10.83
CA GLY A 24 9.12 5.92 10.36
C GLY A 24 10.28 4.97 10.03
N ILE A 25 10.18 3.73 10.52
CA ILE A 25 11.13 2.65 10.23
C ILE A 25 10.29 1.42 9.85
N PRO A 26 9.94 1.24 8.56
CA PRO A 26 9.11 0.12 8.15
C PRO A 26 9.85 -1.21 8.31
N THR A 27 9.14 -2.22 8.81
CA THR A 27 9.64 -3.59 8.99
C THR A 27 8.96 -4.57 8.05
N ILE A 28 8.19 -4.07 7.09
CA ILE A 28 7.51 -4.79 6.04
C ILE A 28 7.49 -3.92 4.78
N SER A 29 7.50 -4.52 3.60
CA SER A 29 7.49 -3.80 2.32
C SER A 29 6.18 -4.06 1.58
N GLY A 30 5.53 -3.00 1.09
CA GLY A 30 4.39 -3.12 0.20
C GLY A 30 3.26 -2.11 0.40
N THR A 31 2.87 -1.80 1.61
CA THR A 31 1.71 -0.92 1.85
C THR A 31 1.95 0.55 1.51
N GLY A 32 3.21 1.00 1.44
CA GLY A 32 3.55 2.40 1.20
C GLY A 32 3.03 3.36 2.28
N ALA A 33 2.63 2.83 3.43
CA ALA A 33 2.11 3.65 4.53
C ALA A 33 3.12 4.70 5.01
N GLU A 34 4.40 4.41 4.85
CA GLU A 34 5.50 5.30 5.19
C GLU A 34 5.57 6.56 4.32
N SER A 35 5.07 6.51 3.08
CA SER A 35 5.15 7.60 2.11
C SER A 35 3.80 8.17 1.68
N SER A 36 2.70 7.63 2.22
CA SER A 36 1.36 8.14 1.96
C SER A 36 0.84 9.01 3.11
N ARG A 37 -0.12 9.87 2.81
CA ARG A 37 -0.79 10.70 3.83
C ARG A 37 -1.99 9.99 4.48
N THR A 38 -2.15 8.69 4.25
CA THR A 38 -3.31 7.92 4.66
C THR A 38 -2.96 6.97 5.80
N CYS A 39 -3.69 7.08 6.91
CA CYS A 39 -3.69 6.12 7.99
C CYS A 39 -5.08 5.46 8.07
N VAL A 40 -5.19 4.18 7.71
CA VAL A 40 -6.48 3.48 7.67
C VAL A 40 -6.75 2.79 9.01
N MET A 41 -7.93 3.05 9.58
CA MET A 41 -8.36 2.47 10.86
C MET A 41 -9.76 1.87 10.75
N THR A 42 -9.96 0.74 11.42
CA THR A 42 -11.30 0.18 11.61
C THR A 42 -11.91 0.74 12.89
N ASN A 43 -13.06 1.39 12.75
CA ASN A 43 -13.85 1.81 13.90
C ASN A 43 -14.62 0.59 14.42
N VAL A 44 -14.19 0.05 15.55
CA VAL A 44 -14.77 -1.19 16.12
C VAL A 44 -16.23 -1.06 16.57
N ARG A 45 -16.73 0.18 16.76
CA ARG A 45 -18.12 0.41 17.14
C ARG A 45 -19.08 0.40 15.95
N THR A 46 -18.62 0.91 14.80
CA THR A 46 -19.44 1.02 13.58
C THR A 46 -19.13 -0.06 12.56
N GLY A 47 -18.03 -0.78 12.72
CA GLY A 47 -17.52 -1.74 11.73
C GLY A 47 -16.94 -1.08 10.46
N LEU A 48 -16.85 0.25 10.41
CA LEU A 48 -16.35 0.97 9.22
C LEU A 48 -14.82 1.05 9.23
N LYS A 49 -14.21 0.71 8.11
CA LYS A 49 -12.78 0.88 7.84
C LYS A 49 -12.58 2.10 6.95
N LEU A 50 -12.05 3.17 7.51
CA LEU A 50 -11.91 4.47 6.85
C LEU A 50 -10.51 5.03 7.03
N GLY A 51 -10.04 5.77 6.01
CA GLY A 51 -8.78 6.51 6.07
C GLY A 51 -8.90 7.77 6.93
N MET A 52 -7.83 8.06 7.66
CA MET A 52 -7.51 9.37 8.19
C MET A 52 -6.47 9.96 7.24
N ASN A 53 -6.86 10.92 6.42
CA ASN A 53 -6.01 11.49 5.38
C ASN A 53 -5.64 12.92 5.76
N SER A 54 -4.37 13.17 6.03
CA SER A 54 -3.87 14.50 6.37
C SER A 54 -2.37 14.59 6.14
N ASP A 55 -1.86 15.76 5.79
CA ASP A 55 -0.42 16.00 5.73
C ASP A 55 0.25 15.82 7.09
N PHE A 56 -0.49 16.03 8.17
CA PHE A 56 0.00 15.81 9.53
C PHE A 56 0.07 14.33 9.95
N THR A 57 -0.39 13.40 9.14
CA THR A 57 -0.19 11.96 9.36
C THR A 57 1.10 11.44 8.76
N MET A 58 1.71 12.15 7.81
CA MET A 58 2.97 11.77 7.19
C MET A 58 4.12 11.77 8.21
N TYR A 59 5.12 10.94 7.98
CA TYR A 59 6.37 10.94 8.74
C TYR A 59 7.24 12.12 8.30
N ASP A 60 7.98 12.67 9.26
CA ASP A 60 8.95 13.77 9.02
C ASP A 60 10.29 13.22 8.53
N GLN A 61 10.60 11.96 8.87
CA GLN A 61 11.81 11.25 8.44
C GLN A 61 11.52 9.76 8.27
N LEU A 62 12.18 9.13 7.30
CA LEU A 62 12.12 7.69 7.08
C LEU A 62 13.52 7.08 7.12
N ILE A 63 13.59 5.88 7.68
CA ILE A 63 14.76 5.02 7.62
C ILE A 63 14.31 3.72 6.93
N LEU A 64 14.81 3.48 5.73
CA LEU A 64 14.50 2.31 4.92
C LEU A 64 15.66 1.32 5.04
N ASP A 65 15.48 0.30 5.86
CA ASP A 65 16.47 -0.75 6.11
C ASP A 65 15.87 -2.11 5.75
N PRO A 66 16.25 -2.70 4.59
CA PRO A 66 15.71 -3.97 4.11
C PRO A 66 16.00 -5.15 5.03
N ASP A 67 17.02 -5.08 5.89
CA ASP A 67 17.33 -6.15 6.82
C ASP A 67 16.25 -6.34 7.87
N LEU A 68 15.48 -5.31 8.18
CA LEU A 68 14.34 -5.40 9.09
C LEU A 68 13.17 -6.21 8.52
N THR A 69 13.20 -6.54 7.22
CA THR A 69 12.20 -7.41 6.57
C THR A 69 12.64 -8.86 6.43
N ALA A 70 13.88 -9.21 6.83
CA ALA A 70 14.47 -10.52 6.58
C ALA A 70 13.73 -11.69 7.25
N THR A 71 13.01 -11.44 8.32
CA THR A 71 12.28 -12.47 9.08
C THR A 71 10.77 -12.51 8.80
N VAL A 72 10.28 -11.69 7.86
CA VAL A 72 8.88 -11.72 7.45
C VAL A 72 8.56 -13.06 6.78
N PRO A 73 7.50 -13.78 7.19
CA PRO A 73 7.10 -15.02 6.53
C PRO A 73 6.86 -14.82 5.03
N ARG A 74 7.27 -15.81 4.22
CA ARG A 74 7.25 -15.72 2.76
C ARG A 74 5.89 -15.28 2.21
N ASP A 75 4.82 -15.90 2.66
CA ASP A 75 3.48 -15.57 2.15
C ASP A 75 3.04 -14.16 2.53
N GLN A 76 3.35 -13.72 3.76
CA GLN A 76 3.08 -12.36 4.19
C GLN A 76 3.90 -11.35 3.38
N TYR A 77 5.16 -11.69 3.10
CA TYR A 77 6.06 -10.85 2.29
C TYR A 77 5.53 -10.71 0.86
N PHE A 78 5.03 -11.81 0.27
CA PHE A 78 4.39 -11.80 -1.03
C PHE A 78 3.12 -10.93 -1.04
N TYR A 79 2.18 -11.16 -0.11
CA TYR A 79 0.93 -10.39 -0.09
C TYR A 79 1.17 -8.89 0.07
N THR A 80 2.09 -8.50 0.95
CA THR A 80 2.39 -7.08 1.14
C THR A 80 3.12 -6.47 -0.05
N GLY A 81 4.03 -7.19 -0.67
CA GLY A 81 4.69 -6.73 -1.89
C GLY A 81 3.71 -6.57 -3.05
N MET A 82 2.73 -7.48 -3.19
CA MET A 82 1.65 -7.35 -4.17
C MET A 82 0.76 -6.14 -3.92
N ASP A 83 0.67 -5.64 -2.70
CA ASP A 83 -0.06 -4.40 -2.41
C ASP A 83 0.55 -3.20 -3.15
N SER A 84 1.89 -3.08 -3.18
CA SER A 84 2.57 -2.06 -4.00
C SER A 84 2.26 -2.20 -5.49
N TYR A 85 2.25 -3.42 -6.01
CA TYR A 85 1.90 -3.71 -7.39
C TYR A 85 0.47 -3.23 -7.69
N ILE A 86 -0.49 -3.60 -6.83
CA ILE A 86 -1.90 -3.25 -6.98
C ILE A 86 -2.11 -1.74 -6.86
N HIS A 87 -1.45 -1.04 -5.94
CA HIS A 87 -1.45 0.41 -5.86
C HIS A 87 -1.13 1.05 -7.21
N CYS A 88 -0.09 0.55 -7.87
CA CYS A 88 0.40 1.13 -9.10
C CYS A 88 -0.49 0.83 -10.31
N ILE A 89 -1.05 -0.37 -10.42
CA ILE A 89 -2.02 -0.65 -11.50
C ILE A 89 -3.30 0.18 -11.33
N GLU A 90 -3.76 0.40 -10.11
CA GLU A 90 -4.91 1.26 -9.85
C GLU A 90 -4.61 2.74 -10.11
N SER A 91 -3.42 3.21 -9.74
CA SER A 91 -2.93 4.54 -10.05
C SER A 91 -2.92 4.82 -11.56
N LEU A 92 -2.36 3.91 -12.35
CA LEU A 92 -2.25 4.02 -13.81
C LEU A 92 -3.58 3.92 -14.54
N ASN A 93 -4.59 3.29 -13.95
CA ASN A 93 -5.90 3.09 -14.56
C ASN A 93 -7.02 3.94 -13.92
N GLY A 94 -6.69 4.72 -12.90
CA GLY A 94 -7.65 5.53 -12.15
C GLY A 94 -8.02 6.84 -12.83
N SER A 95 -9.15 7.43 -12.40
CA SER A 95 -9.65 8.71 -12.92
C SER A 95 -8.78 9.93 -12.51
N HIS A 96 -7.92 9.76 -11.51
CA HIS A 96 -6.99 10.78 -11.03
C HIS A 96 -5.55 10.58 -11.52
N ARG A 97 -5.37 9.75 -12.54
CA ARG A 97 -4.08 9.50 -13.17
C ARG A 97 -3.40 10.78 -13.60
N ASN A 98 -2.10 10.88 -13.32
CA ASN A 98 -1.27 12.02 -13.70
C ASN A 98 0.19 11.60 -13.87
N ALA A 99 0.99 12.43 -14.56
CA ALA A 99 2.37 12.10 -14.90
C ALA A 99 3.30 11.86 -13.69
N ILE A 100 3.02 12.45 -12.54
CA ILE A 100 3.82 12.22 -11.32
C ILE A 100 3.52 10.84 -10.76
N GLY A 101 2.23 10.50 -10.62
CA GLY A 101 1.79 9.16 -10.20
C GLY A 101 2.27 8.07 -11.17
N ASP A 102 2.22 8.34 -12.49
CA ASP A 102 2.71 7.41 -13.51
C ASP A 102 4.21 7.11 -13.33
N ALA A 103 5.06 8.14 -13.13
CA ALA A 103 6.49 7.95 -12.95
C ALA A 103 6.83 7.07 -11.74
N PHE A 104 6.15 7.26 -10.61
CA PHE A 104 6.30 6.41 -9.43
C PHE A 104 5.77 4.98 -9.69
N SER A 105 4.63 4.86 -10.35
CA SER A 105 4.00 3.57 -10.63
C SER A 105 4.83 2.72 -11.56
N GLU A 106 5.36 3.27 -12.64
CA GLU A 106 6.16 2.54 -13.62
C GLU A 106 7.44 1.95 -13.00
N GLU A 107 8.17 2.71 -12.18
CA GLU A 107 9.36 2.19 -11.50
C GLU A 107 8.98 1.15 -10.43
N THR A 108 7.90 1.37 -9.68
CA THR A 108 7.39 0.37 -8.72
C THR A 108 7.06 -0.95 -9.39
N LEU A 109 6.31 -0.93 -10.50
CA LEU A 109 5.95 -2.15 -11.23
C LEU A 109 7.19 -2.89 -11.75
N LYS A 110 8.20 -2.16 -12.24
CA LYS A 110 9.47 -2.76 -12.66
C LYS A 110 10.18 -3.45 -11.49
N LEU A 111 10.30 -2.78 -10.33
CA LEU A 111 10.94 -3.34 -9.14
C LEU A 111 10.19 -4.58 -8.61
N CYS A 112 8.84 -4.57 -8.64
CA CYS A 112 8.04 -5.72 -8.29
C CYS A 112 8.30 -6.92 -9.22
N ARG A 113 8.32 -6.70 -10.54
CA ARG A 113 8.65 -7.74 -11.52
C ARG A 113 10.04 -8.32 -11.28
N ASP A 114 11.02 -7.46 -11.07
CA ASP A 114 12.40 -7.87 -10.81
C ASP A 114 12.50 -8.74 -9.55
N ALA A 115 11.77 -8.40 -8.50
CA ALA A 115 11.82 -9.12 -7.25
C ALA A 115 11.04 -10.45 -7.27
N PHE A 116 9.89 -10.50 -7.95
CA PHE A 116 8.99 -11.66 -7.91
C PHE A 116 9.20 -12.65 -9.06
N LEU A 117 9.70 -12.21 -10.23
CA LEU A 117 9.89 -13.08 -11.38
C LEU A 117 11.32 -13.61 -11.52
N ASN A 118 12.30 -13.05 -10.83
CA ASN A 118 13.72 -13.36 -11.01
C ASN A 118 14.32 -14.19 -9.85
N GLY A 119 13.58 -15.12 -9.29
CA GLY A 119 14.07 -16.06 -8.29
C GLY A 119 13.52 -15.83 -6.89
N ASP A 120 14.35 -15.97 -5.85
CA ASP A 120 13.90 -15.82 -4.47
C ASP A 120 13.64 -14.35 -4.12
N MET A 121 12.37 -14.03 -3.84
CA MET A 121 11.94 -12.68 -3.47
C MET A 121 12.54 -12.19 -2.13
N GLN A 122 13.07 -13.08 -1.30
CA GLN A 122 13.61 -12.76 0.02
C GLN A 122 15.14 -12.61 0.05
N THR A 123 15.81 -12.62 -1.10
CA THR A 123 17.24 -12.24 -1.15
C THR A 123 17.43 -10.81 -0.65
N GLU A 124 18.61 -10.48 -0.14
CA GLU A 124 18.95 -9.12 0.32
C GLU A 124 18.66 -8.07 -0.77
N GLU A 125 19.09 -8.36 -2.01
CA GLU A 125 18.84 -7.49 -3.15
C GLU A 125 17.34 -7.27 -3.40
N ASN A 126 16.55 -8.34 -3.43
CA ASN A 126 15.11 -8.26 -3.68
C ASN A 126 14.36 -7.61 -2.53
N ARG A 127 14.79 -7.82 -1.27
CA ARG A 127 14.26 -7.06 -0.13
C ARG A 127 14.49 -5.57 -0.29
N GLY A 128 15.67 -5.16 -0.74
CA GLY A 128 15.97 -3.75 -1.06
C GLY A 128 15.05 -3.20 -2.15
N LYS A 129 14.88 -3.95 -3.26
CA LYS A 129 13.98 -3.55 -4.35
C LYS A 129 12.54 -3.37 -3.87
N LEU A 130 12.01 -4.33 -3.11
CA LEU A 130 10.62 -4.26 -2.62
C LEU A 130 10.40 -3.16 -1.58
N MET A 131 11.40 -2.83 -0.78
CA MET A 131 11.32 -1.70 0.15
C MET A 131 11.25 -0.37 -0.61
N VAL A 132 12.03 -0.20 -1.67
CA VAL A 132 11.93 0.96 -2.57
C VAL A 132 10.60 0.97 -3.31
N ALA A 133 10.14 -0.18 -3.80
CA ALA A 133 8.83 -0.32 -4.45
C ALA A 133 7.67 0.06 -3.52
N SER A 134 7.73 -0.34 -2.24
CA SER A 134 6.75 0.07 -1.22
C SER A 134 6.66 1.59 -1.11
N TYR A 135 7.80 2.23 -0.92
CA TYR A 135 7.88 3.69 -0.81
C TYR A 135 7.33 4.40 -2.06
N LEU A 136 7.78 3.99 -3.25
CA LEU A 136 7.34 4.59 -4.51
C LEU A 136 5.85 4.33 -4.78
N GLY A 137 5.35 3.13 -4.47
CA GLY A 137 3.93 2.79 -4.59
C GLY A 137 3.05 3.66 -3.69
N GLY A 138 3.49 3.94 -2.47
CA GLY A 138 2.83 4.90 -1.58
C GLY A 138 2.84 6.32 -2.14
N CYS A 139 3.96 6.77 -2.74
CA CYS A 139 4.03 8.06 -3.45
C CYS A 139 3.06 8.10 -4.65
N ALA A 140 2.92 7.00 -5.40
CA ALA A 140 2.00 6.92 -6.53
C ALA A 140 0.56 7.19 -6.10
N ILE A 141 0.05 6.43 -5.12
CA ILE A 141 -1.34 6.60 -4.63
C ILE A 141 -1.56 7.91 -3.88
N ALA A 142 -0.54 8.48 -3.27
CA ALA A 142 -0.61 9.80 -2.67
C ALA A 142 -0.89 10.90 -3.72
N ASN A 143 -0.53 10.67 -4.98
CA ASN A 143 -0.75 11.59 -6.10
C ASN A 143 -1.96 11.26 -6.97
N SER A 144 -2.42 10.01 -7.00
CA SER A 144 -3.44 9.53 -7.96
C SER A 144 -4.59 8.74 -7.34
N TYR A 145 -4.52 8.46 -6.05
CA TYR A 145 -5.45 7.59 -5.31
C TYR A 145 -5.44 6.12 -5.78
N VAL A 146 -6.22 5.29 -5.06
CA VAL A 146 -6.49 3.89 -5.42
C VAL A 146 -7.75 3.77 -6.30
N GLY A 147 -7.92 2.63 -6.96
CA GLY A 147 -9.04 2.36 -7.86
C GLY A 147 -10.13 1.50 -7.22
N VAL A 148 -10.51 0.40 -7.90
CA VAL A 148 -11.65 -0.45 -7.50
C VAL A 148 -11.28 -1.62 -6.60
N ILE A 149 -10.04 -2.08 -6.62
CA ILE A 149 -9.60 -3.23 -5.82
C ILE A 149 -9.63 -2.90 -4.33
N HIS A 150 -9.02 -1.78 -3.95
CA HIS A 150 -8.90 -1.37 -2.54
C HIS A 150 -10.24 -1.16 -1.82
N PRO A 151 -11.24 -0.48 -2.37
CA PRO A 151 -12.55 -0.39 -1.73
C PRO A 151 -13.25 -1.73 -1.55
N LEU A 152 -13.18 -2.63 -2.54
CA LEU A 152 -13.76 -3.97 -2.47
C LEU A 152 -13.04 -4.83 -1.42
N SER A 153 -11.72 -4.83 -1.42
CA SER A 153 -10.90 -5.56 -0.45
C SER A 153 -11.08 -5.04 0.98
N ALA A 154 -11.30 -3.72 1.14
CA ALA A 154 -11.62 -3.15 2.45
C ALA A 154 -12.93 -3.73 3.01
N GLY A 155 -13.95 -3.90 2.17
CA GLY A 155 -15.19 -4.58 2.53
C GLY A 155 -14.96 -6.05 2.93
N LEU A 156 -14.19 -6.79 2.14
CA LEU A 156 -13.77 -8.17 2.45
C LEU A 156 -13.05 -8.26 3.81
N SER A 157 -12.11 -7.34 4.06
CA SER A 157 -11.37 -7.29 5.33
C SER A 157 -12.28 -7.08 6.54
N VAL A 158 -13.30 -6.23 6.42
CA VAL A 158 -14.24 -5.96 7.51
C VAL A 158 -15.19 -7.15 7.74
N VAL A 159 -15.75 -7.72 6.68
CA VAL A 159 -16.77 -8.76 6.78
C VAL A 159 -16.17 -10.11 7.19
N LEU A 160 -15.00 -10.46 6.64
CA LEU A 160 -14.36 -11.76 6.84
C LEU A 160 -13.19 -11.74 7.84
N GLY A 161 -12.80 -10.56 8.34
CA GLY A 161 -11.61 -10.42 9.17
C GLY A 161 -10.30 -10.69 8.43
N THR A 162 -10.30 -10.60 7.09
CA THR A 162 -9.16 -10.94 6.25
C THR A 162 -8.08 -9.86 6.35
N HIS A 163 -6.82 -10.27 6.38
CA HIS A 163 -5.69 -9.34 6.31
C HIS A 163 -5.76 -8.49 5.04
N HIS A 164 -5.47 -7.18 5.13
CA HIS A 164 -5.65 -6.20 4.05
C HIS A 164 -5.00 -6.64 2.73
N CYS A 165 -3.71 -6.91 2.74
CA CYS A 165 -2.99 -7.25 1.51
C CYS A 165 -3.42 -8.60 0.93
N LEU A 166 -3.79 -9.58 1.78
CA LEU A 166 -4.41 -10.83 1.32
C LEU A 166 -5.77 -10.56 0.67
N ALA A 167 -6.60 -9.67 1.26
CA ALA A 167 -7.88 -9.28 0.66
C ALA A 167 -7.69 -8.59 -0.70
N ASN A 168 -6.65 -7.77 -0.87
CA ASN A 168 -6.28 -7.18 -2.16
C ASN A 168 -5.92 -8.26 -3.18
N CYS A 169 -5.10 -9.24 -2.82
CA CYS A 169 -4.76 -10.37 -3.69
C CYS A 169 -6.00 -11.18 -4.09
N ILE A 170 -6.89 -11.50 -3.13
CA ILE A 170 -8.16 -12.20 -3.41
C ILE A 170 -9.03 -11.38 -4.36
N THR A 171 -9.15 -10.07 -4.15
CA THR A 171 -9.94 -9.20 -5.01
C THR A 171 -9.33 -9.12 -6.41
N MET A 172 -7.99 -9.05 -6.52
CA MET A 172 -7.30 -9.05 -7.80
C MET A 172 -7.61 -10.29 -8.65
N MET A 173 -7.80 -11.46 -8.01
CA MET A 173 -8.20 -12.70 -8.70
C MET A 173 -9.57 -12.64 -9.38
N ALA A 174 -10.39 -11.64 -9.06
CA ALA A 174 -11.69 -11.40 -9.69
C ALA A 174 -11.64 -10.25 -10.73
N MET A 175 -10.45 -9.72 -11.03
CA MET A 175 -10.29 -8.50 -11.84
C MET A 175 -9.81 -8.76 -13.29
N GLU A 176 -9.90 -9.99 -13.79
CA GLU A 176 -9.44 -10.35 -15.14
C GLU A 176 -10.07 -9.47 -16.23
N GLU A 177 -11.37 -9.18 -16.13
CA GLU A 177 -12.07 -8.33 -17.10
C GLU A 177 -11.71 -6.84 -17.00
N PHE A 178 -11.31 -6.38 -15.80
CA PHE A 178 -10.95 -4.97 -15.56
C PHE A 178 -9.49 -4.68 -15.90
N TYR A 179 -8.59 -5.61 -15.57
CA TYR A 179 -7.13 -5.48 -15.69
C TYR A 179 -6.53 -6.72 -16.37
N PRO A 180 -6.90 -7.07 -17.63
CA PRO A 180 -6.53 -8.35 -18.22
C PRO A 180 -5.01 -8.58 -18.32
N LYS A 181 -4.25 -7.54 -18.64
CA LYS A 181 -2.79 -7.60 -18.72
C LYS A 181 -2.16 -7.76 -17.35
N GLU A 182 -2.58 -6.93 -16.41
CA GLU A 182 -2.06 -6.89 -15.04
C GLU A 182 -2.48 -8.13 -14.25
N PHE A 183 -3.64 -8.70 -14.54
CA PHE A 183 -4.10 -9.98 -14.01
C PHE A 183 -3.19 -11.14 -14.44
N ALA A 184 -2.84 -11.20 -15.72
CA ALA A 184 -1.93 -12.22 -16.23
C ALA A 184 -0.53 -12.09 -15.61
N GLU A 185 -0.05 -10.88 -15.43
CA GLU A 185 1.24 -10.59 -14.79
C GLU A 185 1.22 -10.93 -13.30
N PHE A 186 0.17 -10.57 -12.58
CA PHE A 186 -0.04 -10.93 -11.18
C PHE A 186 0.02 -12.45 -10.98
N ASN A 187 -0.67 -13.21 -11.81
CA ASN A 187 -0.65 -14.67 -11.75
C ASN A 187 0.73 -15.27 -12.06
N ALA A 188 1.54 -14.61 -12.86
CA ALA A 188 2.91 -15.06 -13.15
C ALA A 188 3.86 -14.82 -11.97
N MET A 189 3.56 -13.83 -11.11
CA MET A 189 4.34 -13.52 -9.89
C MET A 189 3.92 -14.38 -8.69
N ALA A 190 2.67 -14.85 -8.66
CA ALA A 190 2.10 -15.69 -7.59
C ALA A 190 2.58 -17.14 -7.68
#